data_85506f2b533e5d6643045415b6a17486
#
_entry.id   85506f2b533e5d6643045415b6a17486
#
_cell.length_a   1.000
_cell.length_b   1.000
_cell.length_c   1.000
_cell.angle_alpha   90.00
_cell.angle_beta   90.00
_cell.angle_gamma   90.00
#
_symmetry.space_group_name_H-M   'P 1'
#
loop_
_entity.id
_entity.type
_entity.pdbx_description
1 polymer ?
#
loop_
_entity_poly.entity_id
_entity_poly.type
_entity_poly.pdbx_seq_one_letter_code
_entity_poly.pdbx_strand_id
1 'polypeptide(L)'
;MKLTFLGTGTSQGVPIIGCRCRVCTSADRRDRRLRTSAMIECGEVRLVIDAGPDFRYQMLRTGVRHIDAILLTHEHKDHIGGLDDVRAFNFVDFPVIHRIDLYGTEHVLACVRKDFDYAFAADKYRGVPEIELRTIVPGKPFRVKGVEVVPVSGHHSERFEVTGFRIGKLAYLTDFKTIADAEVEKLR
;
A
#
# COMPACT_ATOMS: atom_id res chain seq x y z
N MET A 1 -18.31 5.58 1.11
CA MET A 1 -16.90 5.34 0.75
C MET A 1 -16.15 6.65 0.89
N LYS A 2 -14.97 6.63 1.52
CA LYS A 2 -14.10 7.79 1.70
C LYS A 2 -12.69 7.43 1.25
N LEU A 3 -12.04 8.31 0.47
CA LEU A 3 -10.63 8.23 0.10
C LEU A 3 -9.84 9.26 0.90
N THR A 4 -8.75 8.83 1.50
CA THR A 4 -7.77 9.69 2.15
C THR A 4 -6.41 9.49 1.49
N PHE A 5 -5.87 10.53 0.85
CA PHE A 5 -4.49 10.50 0.37
C PHE A 5 -3.53 10.59 1.56
N LEU A 6 -2.72 9.55 1.74
CA LEU A 6 -1.73 9.46 2.80
C LEU A 6 -0.41 10.11 2.38
N GLY A 7 -0.10 10.03 1.09
CA GLY A 7 1.02 10.67 0.45
C GLY A 7 0.81 10.80 -1.05
N THR A 8 1.40 11.82 -1.65
CA THR A 8 1.31 12.13 -3.09
C THR A 8 2.67 12.54 -3.66
N GLY A 9 3.73 12.20 -2.96
CA GLY A 9 5.11 12.42 -3.40
C GLY A 9 5.61 11.28 -4.29
N THR A 10 6.76 11.50 -4.89
CA THR A 10 7.50 10.49 -5.65
C THR A 10 8.13 9.44 -4.73
N SER A 11 8.88 8.50 -5.29
CA SER A 11 9.66 7.48 -4.55
C SER A 11 10.57 8.04 -3.46
N GLN A 12 11.01 9.29 -3.58
CA GLN A 12 11.85 9.97 -2.60
C GLN A 12 11.07 10.92 -1.67
N GLY A 13 9.78 11.11 -1.91
CA GLY A 13 8.98 12.15 -1.25
C GLY A 13 9.37 13.56 -1.68
N VAL A 14 8.79 14.57 -1.06
CA VAL A 14 9.14 15.99 -1.23
C VAL A 14 9.20 16.62 0.15
N PRO A 15 10.31 17.30 0.54
CA PRO A 15 11.55 17.57 -0.21
C PRO A 15 12.42 16.33 -0.40
N ILE A 16 13.18 16.31 -1.49
CA ILE A 16 14.20 15.29 -1.77
C ILE A 16 15.48 15.64 -1.01
N ILE A 17 16.13 14.65 -0.43
CA ILE A 17 17.38 14.82 0.33
C ILE A 17 18.44 15.49 -0.56
N GLY A 18 18.99 16.61 -0.08
CA GLY A 18 20.03 17.38 -0.78
C GLY A 18 19.52 18.25 -1.93
N CYS A 19 18.25 18.19 -2.32
CA CYS A 19 17.69 19.04 -3.36
C CYS A 19 17.51 20.49 -2.89
N ARG A 20 17.94 21.43 -3.74
CA ARG A 20 17.85 22.89 -3.46
C ARG A 20 16.89 23.62 -4.41
N CYS A 21 16.03 22.90 -5.12
CA CYS A 21 15.05 23.52 -5.99
C CYS A 21 13.99 24.31 -5.17
N ARG A 22 13.29 25.21 -5.84
CA ARG A 22 12.27 26.08 -5.24
C ARG A 22 11.22 25.29 -4.44
N VAL A 23 10.81 24.12 -4.90
CA VAL A 23 9.80 23.29 -4.21
C VAL A 23 10.39 22.63 -2.97
N CYS A 24 11.58 22.02 -3.08
CA CYS A 24 12.21 21.33 -1.95
C CYS A 24 12.67 22.28 -0.82
N THR A 25 12.92 23.55 -1.15
CA THR A 25 13.28 24.59 -0.17
C THR A 25 12.12 25.47 0.26
N SER A 26 10.91 25.18 -0.21
CA SER A 26 9.71 25.94 0.11
C SER A 26 9.34 25.84 1.60
N ALA A 27 8.88 26.96 2.16
CA ALA A 27 8.29 27.00 3.49
C ALA A 27 6.81 26.56 3.50
N ASP A 28 6.17 26.45 2.34
CA ASP A 28 4.79 26.01 2.21
C ASP A 28 4.65 24.52 2.56
N ARG A 29 3.79 24.20 3.53
CA ARG A 29 3.53 22.82 3.95
C ARG A 29 2.93 21.97 2.84
N ARG A 30 2.27 22.55 1.84
CA ARG A 30 1.69 21.85 0.69
C ARG A 30 2.76 21.29 -0.24
N ASP A 31 3.98 21.82 -0.19
CA ASP A 31 5.14 21.30 -0.91
C ASP A 31 5.82 20.13 -0.18
N ARG A 32 5.36 19.78 1.01
CA ARG A 32 5.85 18.60 1.77
C ARG A 32 4.93 17.43 1.55
N ARG A 33 5.38 16.47 0.73
CA ARG A 33 4.59 15.30 0.32
C ARG A 33 5.31 14.02 0.70
N LEU A 34 4.65 13.21 1.51
CA LEU A 34 5.07 11.84 1.77
C LEU A 34 4.95 10.99 0.51
N ARG A 35 5.68 9.89 0.44
CA ARG A 35 5.60 8.90 -0.64
C ARG A 35 4.17 8.44 -0.84
N THR A 36 3.86 8.07 -2.07
CA THR A 36 2.48 7.75 -2.47
C THR A 36 1.88 6.62 -1.63
N SER A 37 0.69 6.83 -1.14
CA SER A 37 -0.16 5.84 -0.48
C SER A 37 -1.55 6.44 -0.29
N ALA A 38 -2.57 5.59 -0.16
CA ALA A 38 -3.94 6.00 0.08
C ALA A 38 -4.65 5.06 1.05
N MET A 39 -5.64 5.58 1.76
CA MET A 39 -6.56 4.79 2.57
C MET A 39 -7.98 4.95 2.04
N ILE A 40 -8.67 3.82 1.87
CA ILE A 40 -10.05 3.74 1.41
C ILE A 40 -10.89 3.14 2.54
N GLU A 41 -11.92 3.87 2.94
CA GLU A 41 -12.89 3.48 3.97
C GLU A 41 -14.23 3.15 3.31
N CYS A 42 -14.70 1.91 3.45
CA CYS A 42 -15.98 1.41 2.95
C CYS A 42 -16.82 0.91 4.15
N GLY A 43 -17.66 1.78 4.71
CA GLY A 43 -18.26 1.51 6.01
C GLY A 43 -17.18 1.38 7.08
N GLU A 44 -17.14 0.26 7.78
CA GLU A 44 -16.13 -0.04 8.81
C GLU A 44 -14.84 -0.63 8.23
N VAL A 45 -14.83 -1.04 6.95
CA VAL A 45 -13.66 -1.66 6.31
C VAL A 45 -12.67 -0.59 5.87
N ARG A 46 -11.41 -0.74 6.31
CA ARG A 46 -10.29 0.16 5.99
C ARG A 46 -9.21 -0.57 5.22
N LEU A 47 -9.02 -0.15 3.98
CA LEU A 47 -8.02 -0.67 3.07
C LEU A 47 -6.93 0.38 2.88
N VAL A 48 -5.67 0.00 3.04
CA VAL A 48 -4.53 0.85 2.72
C VAL A 48 -3.90 0.38 1.43
N ILE A 49 -3.61 1.29 0.50
CA ILE A 49 -2.86 0.97 -0.71
C ILE A 49 -1.42 1.40 -0.50
N ASP A 50 -0.53 0.42 -0.54
CA ASP A 50 0.90 0.49 -0.28
C ASP A 50 1.29 0.93 1.15
N ALA A 51 2.41 0.40 1.62
CA ALA A 51 3.00 0.68 2.92
C ALA A 51 4.51 0.98 2.75
N GLY A 52 4.80 2.12 2.15
CA GLY A 52 6.17 2.61 1.96
C GLY A 52 6.83 3.08 3.26
N PRO A 53 8.07 3.60 3.21
CA PRO A 53 8.83 4.02 4.40
C PRO A 53 8.15 5.09 5.26
N ASP A 54 7.19 5.81 4.70
CA ASP A 54 6.43 6.83 5.42
C ASP A 54 5.19 6.29 6.14
N PHE A 55 4.88 4.97 6.02
CA PHE A 55 3.67 4.34 6.52
C PHE A 55 3.37 4.67 7.99
N ARG A 56 4.38 4.57 8.87
CA ARG A 56 4.22 4.92 10.28
C ARG A 56 3.69 6.34 10.46
N TYR A 57 4.30 7.32 9.80
CA TYR A 57 3.90 8.71 9.92
C TYR A 57 2.53 8.97 9.28
N GLN A 58 2.24 8.30 8.16
CA GLN A 58 0.94 8.35 7.49
C GLN A 58 -0.17 7.86 8.43
N MET A 59 0.03 6.74 9.12
CA MET A 59 -0.96 6.19 10.07
C MET A 59 -1.14 7.09 11.30
N LEU A 60 -0.05 7.62 11.86
CA LEU A 60 -0.12 8.58 12.98
C LEU A 60 -0.93 9.83 12.63
N ARG A 61 -0.80 10.35 11.40
CA ARG A 61 -1.57 11.51 10.93
C ARG A 61 -3.06 11.26 10.82
N THR A 62 -3.46 10.05 10.46
CA THR A 62 -4.89 9.68 10.34
C THR A 62 -5.53 9.40 11.67
N GLY A 63 -4.75 9.01 12.68
CA GLY A 63 -5.24 8.59 13.99
C GLY A 63 -6.02 7.27 13.97
N VAL A 64 -5.94 6.49 12.87
CA VAL A 64 -6.63 5.19 12.79
C VAL A 64 -6.02 4.20 13.78
N ARG A 65 -6.87 3.39 14.39
CA ARG A 65 -6.48 2.38 15.38
C ARG A 65 -6.46 0.96 14.79
N HIS A 66 -7.07 0.74 13.63
CA HIS A 66 -7.04 -0.53 12.91
C HIS A 66 -7.12 -0.33 11.40
N ILE A 67 -6.56 -1.26 10.67
CA ILE A 67 -6.72 -1.44 9.22
C ILE A 67 -7.10 -2.90 8.97
N ASP A 68 -7.85 -3.17 7.91
CA ASP A 68 -8.31 -4.52 7.61
C ASP A 68 -7.41 -5.24 6.61
N ALA A 69 -6.83 -4.49 5.69
CA ALA A 69 -5.90 -5.05 4.71
C ALA A 69 -5.01 -3.97 4.10
N ILE A 70 -3.89 -4.43 3.56
CA ILE A 70 -3.01 -3.65 2.69
C ILE A 70 -3.07 -4.26 1.29
N LEU A 71 -3.25 -3.42 0.27
CA LEU A 71 -3.24 -3.78 -1.13
C LEU A 71 -1.93 -3.27 -1.74
N LEU A 72 -1.06 -4.15 -2.19
CA LEU A 72 0.23 -3.79 -2.77
C LEU A 72 0.13 -3.63 -4.28
N THR A 73 0.61 -2.50 -4.78
CA THR A 73 0.64 -2.21 -6.21
C THR A 73 1.80 -2.90 -6.90
N HIS A 74 3.00 -2.85 -6.33
CA HIS A 74 4.21 -3.49 -6.83
C HIS A 74 5.30 -3.55 -5.73
N GLU A 75 6.46 -4.13 -6.04
CA GLU A 75 7.50 -4.49 -5.05
C GLU A 75 8.53 -3.41 -4.76
N HIS A 76 8.46 -2.22 -5.35
CA HIS A 76 9.44 -1.16 -5.09
C HIS A 76 9.43 -0.75 -3.60
N LYS A 77 10.60 -0.39 -3.08
CA LYS A 77 10.80 -0.13 -1.65
C LYS A 77 9.99 1.06 -1.13
N ASP A 78 9.70 2.02 -1.96
CA ASP A 78 8.83 3.15 -1.61
C ASP A 78 7.36 2.77 -1.46
N HIS A 79 6.97 1.55 -1.87
CA HIS A 79 5.63 0.98 -1.71
C HIS A 79 5.53 -0.10 -0.64
N ILE A 80 6.64 -0.80 -0.32
CA ILE A 80 6.61 -1.91 0.65
C ILE A 80 7.52 -1.69 1.87
N GLY A 81 8.43 -0.72 1.84
CA GLY A 81 9.51 -0.58 2.83
C GLY A 81 9.08 -0.25 4.26
N GLY A 82 7.80 0.08 4.49
CA GLY A 82 7.24 0.36 5.82
C GLY A 82 6.41 -0.78 6.41
N LEU A 83 6.40 -1.97 5.80
CA LEU A 83 5.59 -3.10 6.26
C LEU A 83 5.96 -3.60 7.67
N ASP A 84 7.16 -3.31 8.18
CA ASP A 84 7.51 -3.65 9.57
C ASP A 84 6.63 -2.90 10.58
N ASP A 85 6.21 -1.68 10.29
CA ASP A 85 5.37 -0.88 11.17
C ASP A 85 3.91 -1.38 11.28
N VAL A 86 3.50 -2.35 10.44
CA VAL A 86 2.20 -3.04 10.54
C VAL A 86 2.01 -3.69 11.89
N ARG A 87 3.08 -4.12 12.54
CA ARG A 87 3.06 -4.72 13.88
C ARG A 87 2.37 -3.84 14.93
N ALA A 88 2.38 -2.53 14.77
CA ALA A 88 1.66 -1.64 15.69
C ALA A 88 0.16 -1.91 15.71
N PHE A 89 -0.44 -2.28 14.57
CA PHE A 89 -1.84 -2.69 14.49
C PHE A 89 -2.08 -4.11 14.98
N ASN A 90 -1.08 -5.00 14.83
CA ASN A 90 -1.21 -6.38 15.30
C ASN A 90 -1.38 -6.47 16.81
N PHE A 91 -0.71 -5.58 17.57
CA PHE A 91 -0.61 -5.67 19.03
C PHE A 91 -1.35 -4.53 19.76
N VAL A 92 -2.16 -3.72 19.08
CA VAL A 92 -2.88 -2.58 19.69
C VAL A 92 -3.80 -3.00 20.83
N ASP A 93 -4.36 -4.20 20.79
CA ASP A 93 -5.28 -4.75 21.80
C ASP A 93 -4.67 -5.99 22.49
N PHE A 94 -3.33 -6.01 22.67
CA PHE A 94 -2.66 -7.15 23.34
C PHE A 94 -3.38 -7.54 24.64
N PRO A 95 -3.62 -8.84 24.92
CA PRO A 95 -3.00 -10.02 24.28
C PRO A 95 -3.69 -10.52 22.99
N VAL A 96 -4.75 -9.85 22.53
CA VAL A 96 -5.37 -10.19 21.24
C VAL A 96 -4.45 -9.73 20.11
N ILE A 97 -4.13 -10.64 19.18
CA ILE A 97 -3.28 -10.37 18.02
C ILE A 97 -4.15 -10.27 16.79
N HIS A 98 -4.12 -9.11 16.12
CA HIS A 98 -4.82 -8.86 14.87
C HIS A 98 -3.89 -9.08 13.68
N ARG A 99 -4.08 -10.16 12.92
CA ARG A 99 -3.34 -10.35 11.66
C ARG A 99 -3.87 -9.41 10.60
N ILE A 100 -2.95 -8.84 9.81
CA ILE A 100 -3.30 -7.98 8.69
C ILE A 100 -3.14 -8.77 7.39
N ASP A 101 -4.21 -8.83 6.61
CA ASP A 101 -4.17 -9.41 5.27
C ASP A 101 -3.41 -8.47 4.31
N LEU A 102 -2.41 -9.04 3.62
CA LEU A 102 -1.60 -8.34 2.63
C LEU A 102 -1.87 -8.93 1.24
N TYR A 103 -2.54 -8.17 0.40
CA TYR A 103 -2.92 -8.58 -0.94
C TYR A 103 -1.90 -8.08 -1.97
N GLY A 104 -1.43 -8.96 -2.84
CA GLY A 104 -0.52 -8.64 -3.93
C GLY A 104 -0.45 -9.77 -4.95
N THR A 105 0.13 -9.51 -6.12
CA THR A 105 0.43 -10.59 -7.07
C THR A 105 1.43 -11.57 -6.46
N GLU A 106 1.52 -12.77 -7.00
CA GLU A 106 2.46 -13.79 -6.53
C GLU A 106 3.90 -13.26 -6.49
N HIS A 107 4.29 -12.54 -7.54
CA HIS A 107 5.62 -11.92 -7.64
C HIS A 107 5.87 -10.91 -6.51
N VAL A 108 4.94 -9.98 -6.29
CA VAL A 108 5.05 -8.96 -5.24
C VAL A 108 5.14 -9.60 -3.86
N LEU A 109 4.30 -10.60 -3.59
CA LEU A 109 4.32 -11.31 -2.29
C LEU A 109 5.59 -12.15 -2.09
N ALA A 110 6.17 -12.70 -3.15
CA ALA A 110 7.47 -13.36 -3.09
C ALA A 110 8.59 -12.38 -2.70
N CYS A 111 8.58 -11.18 -3.26
CA CYS A 111 9.51 -10.10 -2.88
C CYS A 111 9.32 -9.69 -1.41
N VAL A 112 8.07 -9.51 -0.95
CA VAL A 112 7.78 -9.21 0.46
C VAL A 112 8.30 -10.31 1.38
N ARG A 113 8.03 -11.58 1.06
CA ARG A 113 8.51 -12.72 1.86
C ARG A 113 10.03 -12.76 1.97
N LYS A 114 10.73 -12.39 0.89
CA LYS A 114 12.20 -12.32 0.88
C LYS A 114 12.73 -11.14 1.71
N ASP A 115 12.10 -9.97 1.59
CA ASP A 115 12.57 -8.74 2.24
C ASP A 115 12.27 -8.68 3.74
N PHE A 116 11.22 -9.38 4.17
CA PHE A 116 10.74 -9.46 5.56
C PHE A 116 10.70 -10.92 6.04
N ASP A 117 11.70 -11.72 5.67
CA ASP A 117 11.79 -13.16 5.94
C ASP A 117 11.59 -13.51 7.41
N TYR A 118 12.11 -12.67 8.32
CA TYR A 118 11.96 -12.81 9.77
C TYR A 118 10.47 -12.80 10.22
N ALA A 119 9.57 -12.13 9.50
CA ALA A 119 8.14 -12.12 9.81
C ALA A 119 7.43 -13.43 9.40
N PHE A 120 8.04 -14.20 8.50
CA PHE A 120 7.49 -15.44 7.95
C PHE A 120 8.28 -16.69 8.38
N ALA A 121 9.32 -16.54 9.19
CA ALA A 121 10.11 -17.67 9.69
C ALA A 121 9.26 -18.59 10.57
N ALA A 122 9.54 -19.89 10.54
CA ALA A 122 8.86 -20.87 11.38
C ALA A 122 9.18 -20.63 12.87
N ASP A 123 10.40 -20.19 13.17
CA ASP A 123 10.88 -19.81 14.51
C ASP A 123 11.05 -18.29 14.59
N LYS A 124 9.92 -17.60 14.48
CA LYS A 124 9.93 -16.13 14.48
C LYS A 124 9.92 -15.55 15.89
N TYR A 125 10.65 -14.46 16.08
CA TYR A 125 10.66 -13.70 17.32
C TYR A 125 9.27 -13.12 17.63
N ARG A 126 8.89 -13.09 18.92
CA ARG A 126 7.64 -12.45 19.36
C ARG A 126 7.69 -10.95 19.12
N GLY A 127 6.66 -10.39 18.49
CA GLY A 127 6.56 -8.95 18.20
C GLY A 127 7.00 -8.55 16.79
N VAL A 128 7.31 -9.53 15.91
CA VAL A 128 7.42 -9.28 14.46
C VAL A 128 6.04 -9.01 13.86
N PRO A 129 5.95 -8.41 12.67
CA PRO A 129 4.67 -8.24 11.99
C PRO A 129 3.91 -9.55 11.80
N GLU A 130 2.63 -9.58 12.17
CA GLU A 130 1.71 -10.68 11.93
C GLU A 130 0.90 -10.39 10.67
N ILE A 131 1.42 -10.88 9.55
CA ILE A 131 0.90 -10.64 8.20
C ILE A 131 0.42 -11.96 7.60
N GLU A 132 -0.73 -11.94 6.95
CA GLU A 132 -1.25 -13.04 6.15
C GLU A 132 -1.20 -12.68 4.67
N LEU A 133 -0.42 -13.43 3.88
CA LEU A 133 -0.26 -13.16 2.46
C LEU A 133 -1.44 -13.72 1.66
N ARG A 134 -2.09 -12.88 0.86
CA ARG A 134 -3.24 -13.17 0.01
C ARG A 134 -2.89 -12.89 -1.45
N THR A 135 -2.65 -13.93 -2.21
CA THR A 135 -2.35 -13.79 -3.64
C THR A 135 -3.57 -13.35 -4.41
N ILE A 136 -3.42 -12.25 -5.16
CA ILE A 136 -4.41 -11.82 -6.16
C ILE A 136 -4.02 -12.33 -7.55
N VAL A 137 -5.02 -12.60 -8.36
CA VAL A 137 -4.83 -12.97 -9.76
C VAL A 137 -5.16 -11.75 -10.61
N PRO A 138 -4.23 -11.27 -11.45
CA PRO A 138 -4.49 -10.14 -12.34
C PRO A 138 -5.81 -10.32 -13.12
N GLY A 139 -6.60 -9.28 -13.17
CA GLY A 139 -7.88 -9.27 -13.85
C GLY A 139 -9.05 -9.99 -13.16
N LYS A 140 -8.83 -10.71 -12.05
CA LYS A 140 -9.90 -11.37 -11.30
C LYS A 140 -10.29 -10.56 -10.07
N PRO A 141 -11.56 -10.10 -9.95
CA PRO A 141 -12.04 -9.46 -8.73
C PRO A 141 -11.91 -10.36 -7.51
N PHE A 142 -11.64 -9.76 -6.37
CA PHE A 142 -11.60 -10.43 -5.07
C PHE A 142 -12.35 -9.62 -4.01
N ARG A 143 -12.52 -10.18 -2.81
CA ARG A 143 -13.23 -9.49 -1.73
C ARG A 143 -12.39 -9.40 -0.47
N VAL A 144 -12.43 -8.21 0.16
CA VAL A 144 -11.87 -7.97 1.48
C VAL A 144 -13.01 -7.60 2.43
N LYS A 145 -13.33 -8.46 3.36
CA LYS A 145 -14.47 -8.28 4.29
C LYS A 145 -15.76 -7.82 3.61
N GLY A 146 -16.06 -8.43 2.45
CA GLY A 146 -17.26 -8.12 1.66
C GLY A 146 -17.11 -6.98 0.66
N VAL A 147 -16.08 -6.14 0.77
CA VAL A 147 -15.76 -5.09 -0.19
C VAL A 147 -15.13 -5.71 -1.44
N GLU A 148 -15.76 -5.51 -2.59
CA GLU A 148 -15.21 -5.98 -3.87
C GLU A 148 -14.09 -5.06 -4.36
N VAL A 149 -12.98 -5.68 -4.76
CA VAL A 149 -11.80 -5.02 -5.31
C VAL A 149 -11.49 -5.61 -6.68
N VAL A 150 -11.40 -4.77 -7.67
CA VAL A 150 -11.04 -5.17 -9.05
C VAL A 150 -9.61 -4.73 -9.33
N PRO A 151 -8.67 -5.69 -9.50
CA PRO A 151 -7.31 -5.36 -9.88
C PRO A 151 -7.25 -4.93 -11.34
N VAL A 152 -6.50 -3.87 -11.59
CA VAL A 152 -6.24 -3.28 -12.91
C VAL A 152 -4.75 -3.37 -13.18
N SER A 153 -4.37 -4.04 -14.24
CA SER A 153 -2.96 -4.28 -14.58
C SER A 153 -2.41 -3.16 -15.47
N GLY A 154 -1.15 -2.84 -15.27
CA GLY A 154 -0.41 -1.92 -16.13
C GLY A 154 1.08 -2.11 -16.00
N HIS A 155 1.84 -1.26 -16.68
CA HIS A 155 3.30 -1.30 -16.64
C HIS A 155 3.85 0.03 -16.12
N HIS A 156 4.73 -0.07 -15.13
CA HIS A 156 5.57 1.03 -14.67
C HIS A 156 6.80 1.22 -15.58
N SER A 157 7.33 0.10 -16.10
CA SER A 157 8.38 0.06 -17.11
C SER A 157 8.27 -1.25 -17.90
N GLU A 158 9.18 -1.48 -18.86
CA GLU A 158 9.25 -2.74 -19.61
C GLU A 158 9.46 -3.98 -18.73
N ARG A 159 10.02 -3.79 -17.53
CA ARG A 159 10.36 -4.89 -16.59
C ARG A 159 9.45 -4.96 -15.37
N PHE A 160 8.70 -3.91 -15.08
CA PHE A 160 7.90 -3.81 -13.84
C PHE A 160 6.42 -3.69 -14.17
N GLU A 161 5.67 -4.69 -13.78
CA GLU A 161 4.22 -4.65 -13.75
C GLU A 161 3.75 -3.89 -12.50
N VAL A 162 2.62 -3.23 -12.61
CA VAL A 162 1.97 -2.51 -11.51
C VAL A 162 0.49 -2.84 -11.50
N THR A 163 -0.06 -2.99 -10.30
CA THR A 163 -1.49 -3.24 -10.11
C THR A 163 -2.15 -2.00 -9.52
N GLY A 164 -3.16 -1.48 -10.20
CA GLY A 164 -4.12 -0.54 -9.63
C GLY A 164 -5.32 -1.27 -9.07
N PHE A 165 -6.16 -0.56 -8.33
CA PHE A 165 -7.34 -1.15 -7.69
C PHE A 165 -8.57 -0.29 -7.93
N ARG A 166 -9.65 -0.89 -8.47
CA ARG A 166 -10.97 -0.27 -8.50
C ARG A 166 -11.85 -0.84 -7.38
N ILE A 167 -12.45 0.06 -6.62
CA ILE A 167 -13.36 -0.25 -5.52
C ILE A 167 -14.62 0.58 -5.72
N GLY A 168 -15.70 -0.05 -6.12
CA GLY A 168 -16.92 0.64 -6.52
C GLY A 168 -16.66 1.64 -7.66
N LYS A 169 -16.92 2.93 -7.43
CA LYS A 169 -16.70 4.02 -8.40
C LYS A 169 -15.33 4.69 -8.31
N LEU A 170 -14.45 4.23 -7.40
CA LEU A 170 -13.12 4.76 -7.23
C LEU A 170 -12.11 3.82 -7.87
N ALA A 171 -11.20 4.35 -8.68
CA ALA A 171 -10.00 3.65 -9.11
C ALA A 171 -8.75 4.40 -8.62
N TYR A 172 -7.82 3.67 -8.03
CA TYR A 172 -6.52 4.19 -7.61
C TYR A 172 -5.42 3.55 -8.47
N LEU A 173 -4.68 4.39 -9.16
CA LEU A 173 -3.61 4.02 -10.07
C LEU A 173 -2.39 4.85 -9.69
N THR A 174 -1.25 4.22 -9.43
CA THR A 174 0.03 4.88 -9.19
C THR A 174 1.12 4.20 -10.00
N ASP A 175 2.13 4.95 -10.39
CA ASP A 175 3.30 4.47 -11.13
C ASP A 175 3.01 3.79 -12.48
N PHE A 176 1.84 4.03 -13.03
CA PHE A 176 1.46 3.57 -14.35
C PHE A 176 2.13 4.44 -15.44
N LYS A 177 2.92 3.81 -16.30
CA LYS A 177 3.41 4.41 -17.53
C LYS A 177 2.53 4.05 -18.72
N THR A 178 2.07 2.81 -18.76
CA THR A 178 1.15 2.33 -19.81
C THR A 178 0.07 1.43 -19.21
N ILE A 179 -1.09 1.43 -19.86
CA ILE A 179 -2.24 0.58 -19.55
C ILE A 179 -2.87 0.11 -20.86
N ALA A 180 -3.24 -1.14 -20.95
CA ALA A 180 -3.93 -1.67 -22.13
C ALA A 180 -5.40 -1.27 -22.16
N ASP A 181 -5.98 -1.11 -23.36
CA ASP A 181 -7.39 -0.73 -23.52
C ASP A 181 -8.35 -1.66 -22.78
N ALA A 182 -8.10 -2.97 -22.79
CA ALA A 182 -8.88 -3.95 -22.05
C ALA A 182 -8.86 -3.73 -20.53
N GLU A 183 -7.80 -3.14 -19.99
CA GLU A 183 -7.72 -2.77 -18.57
C GLU A 183 -8.43 -1.45 -18.28
N VAL A 184 -8.45 -0.51 -19.25
CA VAL A 184 -9.21 0.74 -19.15
C VAL A 184 -10.70 0.47 -19.03
N GLU A 185 -11.23 -0.55 -19.71
CA GLU A 185 -12.63 -0.96 -19.60
C GLU A 185 -13.03 -1.34 -18.16
N LYS A 186 -12.11 -1.84 -17.35
CA LYS A 186 -12.37 -2.18 -15.94
C LYS A 186 -12.53 -0.94 -15.05
N LEU A 187 -12.18 0.25 -15.55
CA LEU A 187 -12.31 1.52 -14.82
C LEU A 187 -13.71 2.15 -14.97
N ARG A 188 -14.55 1.59 -15.82
CA ARG A 188 -15.94 2.05 -16.10
C ARG A 188 -17.00 1.49 -15.17
#